data_f3915333e89d8c0f9f88c8ede1f39a99
#
_entry.id   f3915333e89d8c0f9f88c8ede1f39a99
#
_cell.length_a   1.000
_cell.length_b   1.000
_cell.length_c   1.000
_cell.angle_alpha   90.00
_cell.angle_beta   90.00
_cell.angle_gamma   90.00
#
_symmetry.space_group_name_H-M   'P 1'
#
loop_
_entity.id
_entity.type
_entity.pdbx_description
1 polymer ?
#
loop_
_entity_poly.entity_id
_entity_poly.type
_entity_poly.pdbx_seq_one_letter_code
_entity_poly.pdbx_strand_id
1 'polypeptide(L)'
;MKRKVAFWTALVVALVFAVGTGFAAAPDKPLVLKAATAKGPVTFDHAKHAKDCAACHHKDKAGAEQKCTKCHGDKTEGKTLSAKEAFHTQCKGCHQKEKKGPVKCDDCHKK
;
A
#
# COMPACT_ATOMS: atom_id res chain seq x y z
N MET A 1 8.61 42.66 -27.76
CA MET A 1 9.01 41.24 -27.92
C MET A 1 9.62 40.62 -26.66
N LYS A 2 10.53 41.30 -25.99
CA LYS A 2 11.16 40.76 -24.75
C LYS A 2 10.15 40.46 -23.59
N ARG A 3 9.13 41.26 -23.42
CA ARG A 3 8.09 41.06 -22.40
C ARG A 3 7.19 39.84 -22.66
N LYS A 4 6.92 39.53 -23.94
CA LYS A 4 6.08 38.36 -24.31
C LYS A 4 6.85 37.04 -24.13
N VAL A 5 8.12 37.02 -24.40
CA VAL A 5 8.97 35.83 -24.19
C VAL A 5 9.10 35.49 -22.71
N ALA A 6 9.29 36.49 -21.85
CA ALA A 6 9.37 36.29 -20.42
C ALA A 6 8.03 35.75 -19.81
N PHE A 7 6.90 36.19 -20.37
CA PHE A 7 5.58 35.72 -19.94
C PHE A 7 5.35 34.24 -20.32
N TRP A 8 5.74 33.86 -21.52
CA TRP A 8 5.63 32.47 -21.98
C TRP A 8 6.57 31.52 -21.23
N THR A 9 7.79 31.94 -20.93
CA THR A 9 8.72 31.14 -20.14
C THR A 9 8.25 30.97 -18.69
N ALA A 10 7.67 32.00 -18.09
CA ALA A 10 7.08 31.90 -16.75
C ALA A 10 5.88 30.96 -16.73
N LEU A 11 5.04 30.97 -17.77
CA LEU A 11 3.89 30.08 -17.89
C LEU A 11 4.31 28.62 -18.06
N VAL A 12 5.32 28.34 -18.88
CA VAL A 12 5.85 26.98 -19.10
C VAL A 12 6.49 26.44 -17.83
N VAL A 13 7.25 27.25 -17.11
CA VAL A 13 7.86 26.86 -15.82
C VAL A 13 6.78 26.59 -14.78
N ALA A 14 5.74 27.41 -14.69
CA ALA A 14 4.60 27.19 -13.78
C ALA A 14 3.84 25.88 -14.10
N LEU A 15 3.67 25.55 -15.38
CA LEU A 15 3.05 24.29 -15.83
C LEU A 15 3.90 23.06 -15.49
N VAL A 16 5.22 23.16 -15.61
CA VAL A 16 6.14 22.07 -15.24
C VAL A 16 6.14 21.81 -13.73
N PHE A 17 6.02 22.84 -12.90
CA PHE A 17 5.89 22.69 -11.45
C PHE A 17 4.51 22.21 -11.00
N ALA A 18 3.45 22.45 -11.77
CA ALA A 18 2.09 21.99 -11.45
C ALA A 18 1.87 20.47 -11.70
N VAL A 19 2.75 19.81 -12.46
CA VAL A 19 2.60 18.38 -12.82
C VAL A 19 3.30 17.42 -11.83
N GLY A 20 3.87 17.90 -10.74
CA GLY A 20 4.89 17.14 -10.02
C GLY A 20 4.70 16.81 -8.55
N THR A 21 3.53 16.93 -7.93
CA THR A 21 3.35 16.52 -6.53
C THR A 21 2.07 15.73 -6.27
N GLY A 22 1.81 14.74 -7.12
CA GLY A 22 0.85 13.70 -6.81
C GLY A 22 1.47 12.70 -5.84
N PHE A 23 1.41 12.95 -4.54
CA PHE A 23 1.62 11.89 -3.57
C PHE A 23 0.52 10.85 -3.77
N ALA A 24 0.88 9.60 -4.04
CA ALA A 24 -0.09 8.52 -4.04
C ALA A 24 -0.69 8.43 -2.63
N ALA A 25 -1.97 8.76 -2.51
CA ALA A 25 -2.70 8.62 -1.26
C ALA A 25 -3.13 7.17 -1.08
N ALA A 26 -3.11 6.69 0.16
CA ALA A 26 -3.69 5.40 0.50
C ALA A 26 -5.18 5.38 0.12
N PRO A 27 -5.71 4.22 -0.34
CA PRO A 27 -7.14 4.09 -0.62
C PRO A 27 -7.99 4.47 0.60
N ASP A 28 -8.99 5.29 0.41
CA ASP A 28 -9.94 5.73 1.44
C ASP A 28 -11.05 4.70 1.72
N LYS A 29 -11.25 3.75 0.81
CA LYS A 29 -12.23 2.66 0.94
C LYS A 29 -11.56 1.36 1.35
N PRO A 30 -12.23 0.54 2.18
CA PRO A 30 -11.74 -0.78 2.52
C PRO A 30 -11.49 -1.67 1.29
N LEU A 31 -10.41 -2.43 1.34
CA LEU A 31 -10.06 -3.42 0.32
C LEU A 31 -10.48 -4.81 0.77
N VAL A 32 -11.04 -5.58 -0.15
CA VAL A 32 -11.35 -7.00 0.10
C VAL A 32 -10.24 -7.86 -0.49
N LEU A 33 -9.50 -8.52 0.39
CA LEU A 33 -8.43 -9.44 0.03
C LEU A 33 -8.99 -10.85 -0.07
N LYS A 34 -8.95 -11.42 -1.27
CA LYS A 34 -9.38 -12.78 -1.56
C LYS A 34 -8.23 -13.59 -2.17
N ALA A 35 -7.99 -14.78 -1.63
CA ALA A 35 -7.15 -15.77 -2.28
C ALA A 35 -7.95 -17.06 -2.45
N ALA A 36 -7.67 -17.83 -3.50
CA ALA A 36 -8.42 -19.06 -3.81
C ALA A 36 -8.37 -20.09 -2.69
N THR A 37 -7.27 -20.13 -1.94
CA THR A 37 -7.04 -21.05 -0.82
C THR A 37 -7.30 -20.44 0.55
N ALA A 38 -7.76 -19.19 0.62
CA ALA A 38 -8.05 -18.52 1.89
C ALA A 38 -9.31 -19.07 2.54
N LYS A 39 -9.33 -19.15 3.85
CA LYS A 39 -10.49 -19.57 4.65
C LYS A 39 -11.73 -18.70 4.42
N GLY A 40 -11.52 -17.44 4.04
CA GLY A 40 -12.54 -16.47 3.70
C GLY A 40 -11.90 -15.13 3.32
N PRO A 41 -12.69 -14.18 2.78
CA PRO A 41 -12.17 -12.87 2.44
C PRO A 41 -11.76 -12.09 3.69
N VAL A 42 -10.75 -11.23 3.54
CA VAL A 42 -10.30 -10.30 4.59
C VAL A 42 -10.60 -8.88 4.11
N THR A 43 -11.33 -8.12 4.90
CA THR A 43 -11.56 -6.70 4.66
C THR A 43 -10.47 -5.88 5.36
N PHE A 44 -9.67 -5.19 4.57
CA PHE A 44 -8.57 -4.37 5.05
C PHE A 44 -8.91 -2.88 4.91
N ASP A 45 -8.88 -2.18 6.02
CA ASP A 45 -9.11 -0.73 6.06
C ASP A 45 -7.78 0.02 6.06
N HIS A 46 -7.39 0.51 4.91
CA HIS A 46 -6.15 1.26 4.71
C HIS A 46 -6.09 2.52 5.57
N ALA A 47 -7.21 3.22 5.74
CA ALA A 47 -7.26 4.46 6.51
C ALA A 47 -6.84 4.27 7.97
N LYS A 48 -7.19 3.12 8.57
CA LYS A 48 -6.79 2.76 9.94
C LYS A 48 -5.30 2.42 10.07
N HIS A 49 -4.62 2.13 8.96
CA HIS A 49 -3.23 1.67 8.91
C HIS A 49 -2.28 2.68 8.27
N ALA A 50 -2.75 3.83 7.83
CA ALA A 50 -1.99 4.82 7.05
C ALA A 50 -1.00 5.66 7.88
N LYS A 51 -0.44 5.11 8.94
CA LYS A 51 0.54 5.81 9.82
C LYS A 51 1.98 5.60 9.38
N ASP A 52 2.30 4.41 8.89
CA ASP A 52 3.65 4.04 8.48
C ASP A 52 3.58 3.16 7.22
N CYS A 53 3.69 3.80 6.07
CA CYS A 53 3.60 3.13 4.77
C CYS A 53 4.72 2.10 4.59
N ALA A 54 5.94 2.43 5.00
CA ALA A 54 7.11 1.59 4.84
C ALA A 54 7.07 0.31 5.69
N ALA A 55 6.30 0.28 6.77
CA ALA A 55 6.12 -0.92 7.59
C ALA A 55 5.50 -2.08 6.80
N CYS A 56 4.62 -1.77 5.83
CA CYS A 56 3.98 -2.74 4.95
C CYS A 56 4.60 -2.72 3.54
N HIS A 57 4.74 -1.54 2.94
CA HIS A 57 5.37 -1.33 1.64
C HIS A 57 6.90 -1.25 1.75
N HIS A 58 7.51 -2.30 2.27
CA HIS A 58 8.91 -2.32 2.72
C HIS A 58 9.95 -2.31 1.59
N LYS A 59 9.56 -2.59 0.37
CA LYS A 59 10.42 -2.57 -0.83
C LYS A 59 10.03 -1.51 -1.84
N ASP A 60 8.93 -0.81 -1.61
CA ASP A 60 8.45 0.21 -2.52
C ASP A 60 9.08 1.57 -2.22
N LYS A 61 9.14 2.40 -3.26
CA LYS A 61 9.47 3.82 -3.08
C LYS A 61 8.23 4.57 -2.62
N ALA A 62 8.41 5.57 -1.78
CA ALA A 62 7.31 6.44 -1.35
C ALA A 62 6.60 7.06 -2.57
N GLY A 63 5.28 6.95 -2.61
CA GLY A 63 4.44 7.40 -3.71
C GLY A 63 4.33 6.40 -4.89
N ALA A 64 4.98 5.23 -4.79
CA ALA A 64 4.91 4.16 -5.78
C ALA A 64 4.59 2.81 -5.13
N GLU A 65 3.79 2.82 -4.08
CA GLU A 65 3.40 1.65 -3.32
C GLU A 65 2.60 0.66 -4.18
N GLN A 66 2.93 -0.61 -4.06
CA GLN A 66 2.32 -1.70 -4.83
C GLN A 66 1.63 -2.71 -3.90
N LYS A 67 0.81 -3.57 -4.49
CA LYS A 67 0.17 -4.67 -3.76
C LYS A 67 1.20 -5.69 -3.29
N CYS A 68 0.99 -6.28 -2.13
CA CYS A 68 1.85 -7.34 -1.59
C CYS A 68 2.03 -8.50 -2.59
N THR A 69 0.96 -8.86 -3.29
CA THR A 69 0.94 -9.93 -4.29
C THR A 69 1.77 -9.65 -5.54
N LYS A 70 2.29 -8.43 -5.70
CA LYS A 70 3.22 -8.11 -6.78
C LYS A 70 4.53 -8.89 -6.63
N CYS A 71 4.98 -9.10 -5.40
CA CYS A 71 6.23 -9.81 -5.07
C CYS A 71 5.97 -11.14 -4.35
N HIS A 72 4.92 -11.21 -3.51
CA HIS A 72 4.57 -12.39 -2.73
C HIS A 72 3.55 -13.24 -3.48
N GLY A 73 4.01 -14.35 -4.07
CA GLY A 73 3.19 -15.30 -4.81
C GLY A 73 2.54 -16.38 -3.93
N ASP A 74 2.08 -17.45 -4.56
CA ASP A 74 1.39 -18.56 -3.87
C ASP A 74 2.33 -19.43 -3.04
N LYS A 75 3.62 -19.42 -3.36
CA LYS A 75 4.65 -20.22 -2.71
C LYS A 75 5.80 -19.34 -2.23
N THR A 76 6.45 -19.78 -1.15
CA THR A 76 7.69 -19.17 -0.70
C THR A 76 8.83 -19.53 -1.64
N GLU A 77 9.55 -18.53 -2.12
CA GLU A 77 10.70 -18.67 -3.02
C GLU A 77 11.94 -18.03 -2.39
N GLY A 78 12.87 -18.86 -1.96
CA GLY A 78 14.08 -18.38 -1.26
C GLY A 78 13.72 -17.59 0.01
N LYS A 79 14.10 -16.31 0.04
CA LYS A 79 13.82 -15.41 1.16
C LYS A 79 12.49 -14.65 1.02
N THR A 80 11.80 -14.79 -0.10
CA THR A 80 10.53 -14.14 -0.37
C THR A 80 9.38 -15.04 0.08
N LEU A 81 8.70 -14.65 1.12
CA LEU A 81 7.58 -15.41 1.68
C LEU A 81 6.41 -15.47 0.70
N SER A 82 5.63 -16.54 0.75
CA SER A 82 4.34 -16.59 0.07
C SER A 82 3.42 -15.48 0.56
N ALA A 83 2.42 -15.12 -0.23
CA ALA A 83 1.43 -14.10 0.17
C ALA A 83 0.76 -14.47 1.50
N LYS A 84 0.39 -15.73 1.68
CA LYS A 84 -0.20 -16.24 2.94
C LYS A 84 0.70 -15.95 4.14
N GLU A 85 1.97 -16.33 4.05
CA GLU A 85 2.93 -16.15 5.13
C GLU A 85 3.26 -14.67 5.36
N ALA A 86 3.42 -13.90 4.27
CA ALA A 86 3.69 -12.47 4.34
C ALA A 86 2.57 -11.71 5.05
N PHE A 87 1.32 -11.92 4.67
CA PHE A 87 0.16 -11.29 5.32
C PHE A 87 0.02 -11.70 6.78
N HIS A 88 0.15 -13.00 7.09
CA HIS A 88 0.06 -13.48 8.47
C HIS A 88 1.17 -12.91 9.35
N THR A 89 2.40 -12.91 8.86
CA THR A 89 3.53 -12.34 9.59
C THR A 89 3.35 -10.84 9.82
N GLN A 90 2.97 -10.10 8.79
CA GLN A 90 2.83 -8.65 8.87
C GLN A 90 1.60 -8.24 9.69
N CYS A 91 0.43 -8.71 9.35
CA CYS A 91 -0.80 -8.28 9.98
C CYS A 91 -0.96 -8.85 11.39
N LYS A 92 -0.97 -10.17 11.52
CA LYS A 92 -1.12 -10.84 12.80
C LYS A 92 0.06 -10.57 13.73
N GLY A 93 1.28 -10.60 13.22
CA GLY A 93 2.48 -10.30 14.00
C GLY A 93 2.48 -8.89 14.58
N CYS A 94 2.10 -7.89 13.80
CA CYS A 94 1.98 -6.51 14.27
C CYS A 94 0.87 -6.36 15.32
N HIS A 95 -0.32 -6.94 15.08
CA HIS A 95 -1.42 -6.89 16.04
C HIS A 95 -1.06 -7.56 17.38
N GLN A 96 -0.32 -8.66 17.35
CA GLN A 96 0.18 -9.31 18.55
C GLN A 96 1.19 -8.46 19.30
N LYS A 97 2.13 -7.87 18.58
CA LYS A 97 3.16 -7.00 19.14
C LYS A 97 2.58 -5.74 19.77
N GLU A 98 1.68 -5.08 19.06
CA GLU A 98 1.03 -3.84 19.52
C GLU A 98 -0.13 -4.10 20.48
N LYS A 99 -0.53 -5.35 20.67
CA LYS A 99 -1.70 -5.77 21.48
C LYS A 99 -3.00 -5.06 21.05
N LYS A 100 -3.13 -4.81 19.75
CA LYS A 100 -4.27 -4.14 19.13
C LYS A 100 -4.62 -4.82 17.81
N GLY A 101 -5.92 -4.87 17.51
CA GLY A 101 -6.43 -5.45 16.27
C GLY A 101 -6.66 -6.96 16.34
N PRO A 102 -7.23 -7.52 15.27
CA PRO A 102 -7.60 -8.93 15.22
C PRO A 102 -6.38 -9.83 15.11
N VAL A 103 -6.40 -10.98 15.78
CA VAL A 103 -5.33 -12.01 15.74
C VAL A 103 -5.84 -13.41 15.47
N LYS A 104 -7.15 -13.67 15.64
CA LYS A 104 -7.75 -14.98 15.36
C LYS A 104 -8.15 -15.10 13.90
N CYS A 105 -8.22 -16.34 13.42
CA CYS A 105 -8.57 -16.61 12.01
C CYS A 105 -9.91 -15.97 11.61
N ASP A 106 -10.95 -16.17 12.42
CA ASP A 106 -12.31 -15.70 12.12
C ASP A 106 -12.51 -14.19 12.35
N ASP A 107 -11.57 -13.53 13.03
CA ASP A 107 -11.59 -12.08 13.20
C ASP A 107 -11.20 -11.36 11.90
N CYS A 108 -10.34 -11.98 11.09
CA CYS A 108 -9.89 -11.46 9.81
C CYS A 108 -10.65 -12.08 8.63
N HIS A 109 -10.75 -13.42 8.60
CA HIS A 109 -11.43 -14.16 7.55
C HIS A 109 -12.94 -14.26 7.84
N LYS A 110 -13.69 -13.37 7.25
CA LYS A 110 -15.15 -13.40 7.35
C LYS A 110 -15.76 -14.34 6.32
N LYS A 111 -16.81 -15.06 6.70
CA LYS A 111 -17.65 -15.87 5.80
C LYS A 111 -18.80 -15.05 5.23
#